data_39e76eb5acef5b67cbed2fe5814f2b98
#
_entry.id   39e76eb5acef5b67cbed2fe5814f2b98
#
_cell.length_a   1.000
_cell.length_b   1.000
_cell.length_c   1.000
_cell.angle_alpha   90.00
_cell.angle_beta   90.00
_cell.angle_gamma   90.00
#
_symmetry.space_group_name_H-M   'P 1'
#
loop_
_entity.id
_entity.type
_entity.pdbx_description
1 polymer ?
#
loop_
_entity_poly.entity_id
_entity_poly.type
_entity_poly.pdbx_seq_one_letter_code
_entity_poly.pdbx_strand_id
1 'polypeptide(L)'
;MLIKYLGHSAFLIRNVEGIRIITDPYSPTQGIHYTPIDENADIVTVSHEHWDHNAVDLVGGNPVVIRKEGKRSVRGITITGIPTFHDNEGGKERGKNTVFVLDIDGLRLCHLGDLGHKLNKEQILLIGKVDICLIPVGGYFTIDVKEAKEVIESLNPKVVIPMHFKTSSLDFPIAGVEDFLKGIERVKRLGSAEYEIEKDKSPPEREVIVLKPAKSS
;
A
#
# COMPACT_ATOMS: atom_id res chain seq x y z
N MET A 1 -9.66 13.23 -0.77
CA MET A 1 -8.34 12.59 -0.55
C MET A 1 -7.65 12.38 -1.88
N LEU A 2 -6.35 12.70 -1.98
CA LEU A 2 -5.49 12.37 -3.11
C LEU A 2 -4.59 11.19 -2.73
N ILE A 3 -4.44 10.21 -3.63
CA ILE A 3 -3.49 9.09 -3.54
C ILE A 3 -2.53 9.18 -4.72
N LYS A 4 -1.22 9.30 -4.46
CA LYS A 4 -0.17 9.36 -5.46
C LYS A 4 0.75 8.14 -5.28
N TYR A 5 0.87 7.33 -6.31
CA TYR A 5 1.76 6.18 -6.32
C TYR A 5 3.19 6.63 -6.62
N LEU A 6 4.08 6.53 -5.64
CA LEU A 6 5.47 6.93 -5.80
C LEU A 6 6.31 5.86 -6.49
N GLY A 7 5.96 4.58 -6.30
CA GLY A 7 6.63 3.40 -6.84
C GLY A 7 6.77 2.32 -5.76
N HIS A 8 7.01 1.08 -6.16
CA HIS A 8 7.14 -0.09 -5.30
C HIS A 8 5.90 -0.27 -4.38
N SER A 9 6.02 -0.04 -3.07
CA SER A 9 4.90 0.00 -2.12
C SER A 9 4.68 1.40 -1.52
N ALA A 10 5.38 2.42 -2.05
CA ALA A 10 5.32 3.77 -1.53
C ALA A 10 4.18 4.59 -2.17
N PHE A 11 3.36 5.21 -1.32
CA PHE A 11 2.32 6.15 -1.71
C PHE A 11 2.42 7.44 -0.91
N LEU A 12 2.15 8.56 -1.54
CA LEU A 12 1.81 9.81 -0.88
C LEU A 12 0.28 9.93 -0.84
N ILE A 13 -0.28 10.00 0.37
CA ILE A 13 -1.70 10.20 0.62
C ILE A 13 -1.87 11.59 1.22
N ARG A 14 -2.70 12.44 0.60
CA ARG A 14 -2.99 13.78 1.08
C ARG A 14 -4.48 13.93 1.36
N ASN A 15 -4.82 14.30 2.59
CA ASN A 15 -6.19 14.57 2.99
C ASN A 15 -6.67 15.96 2.52
N VAL A 16 -7.95 16.26 2.71
CA VAL A 16 -8.55 17.56 2.33
C VAL A 16 -7.97 18.74 3.11
N GLU A 17 -7.43 18.52 4.31
CA GLU A 17 -6.78 19.53 5.14
C GLU A 17 -5.30 19.75 4.79
N GLY A 18 -4.76 18.99 3.82
CA GLY A 18 -3.39 19.09 3.38
C GLY A 18 -2.38 18.24 4.16
N ILE A 19 -2.82 17.41 5.12
CA ILE A 19 -1.95 16.47 5.85
C ILE A 19 -1.45 15.41 4.87
N ARG A 20 -0.13 15.19 4.86
CA ARG A 20 0.57 14.28 3.96
C ARG A 20 1.09 13.06 4.70
N ILE A 21 0.75 11.89 4.20
CA ILE A 21 1.18 10.60 4.73
C ILE A 21 1.97 9.91 3.63
N ILE A 22 3.17 9.40 3.93
CA ILE A 22 3.90 8.50 3.04
C ILE A 22 3.91 7.12 3.65
N THR A 23 3.56 6.10 2.84
CA THR A 23 3.66 4.70 3.21
C THR A 23 4.95 4.11 2.63
N ASP A 24 5.63 3.26 3.41
CA ASP A 24 6.75 2.40 3.00
C ASP A 24 7.74 3.08 2.02
N PRO A 25 8.44 4.15 2.42
CA PRO A 25 9.38 4.82 1.55
C PRO A 25 10.59 3.91 1.23
N TYR A 26 10.91 3.78 -0.06
CA TYR A 26 12.01 2.96 -0.55
C TYR A 26 13.33 3.72 -0.66
N SER A 27 14.44 3.00 -0.57
CA SER A 27 15.76 3.48 -0.98
C SER A 27 16.01 3.12 -2.45
N PRO A 28 16.45 4.06 -3.31
CA PRO A 28 16.72 3.81 -4.72
C PRO A 28 18.08 3.11 -4.91
N THR A 29 18.21 1.89 -4.40
CA THR A 29 19.41 1.06 -4.42
C THR A 29 19.04 -0.40 -4.73
N GLN A 30 20.01 -1.28 -4.92
CA GLN A 30 19.86 -2.74 -4.97
C GLN A 30 18.75 -3.24 -5.91
N GLY A 31 18.65 -2.68 -7.13
CA GLY A 31 17.64 -3.09 -8.12
C GLY A 31 16.35 -2.28 -8.07
N ILE A 32 16.29 -1.22 -7.26
CA ILE A 32 15.26 -0.19 -7.34
C ILE A 32 15.83 1.03 -8.07
N HIS A 33 15.28 1.33 -9.24
CA HIS A 33 15.69 2.42 -10.13
C HIS A 33 14.67 3.58 -10.18
N TYR A 34 13.68 3.58 -9.31
CA TYR A 34 12.84 4.76 -9.12
C TYR A 34 13.70 5.93 -8.65
N THR A 35 13.37 7.16 -9.06
CA THR A 35 14.03 8.35 -8.52
C THR A 35 13.77 8.48 -7.01
N PRO A 36 14.67 9.11 -6.24
CA PRO A 36 14.48 9.30 -4.81
C PRO A 36 13.14 9.96 -4.47
N ILE A 37 12.59 9.61 -3.32
CA ILE A 37 11.44 10.29 -2.75
C ILE A 37 11.90 11.64 -2.22
N ASP A 38 11.50 12.72 -2.89
CA ASP A 38 11.80 14.12 -2.54
C ASP A 38 10.58 14.86 -1.97
N GLU A 39 9.59 14.09 -1.53
CA GLU A 39 8.35 14.60 -0.96
C GLU A 39 8.49 14.91 0.53
N ASN A 40 7.75 15.90 1.01
CA ASN A 40 7.58 16.16 2.45
C ASN A 40 6.37 15.42 2.97
N ALA A 41 6.45 14.86 4.18
CA ALA A 41 5.34 14.25 4.87
C ALA A 41 5.18 14.77 6.30
N ASP A 42 3.97 14.64 6.82
CA ASP A 42 3.63 14.87 8.23
C ASP A 42 3.65 13.56 9.01
N ILE A 43 3.37 12.45 8.32
CA ILE A 43 3.33 11.09 8.87
C ILE A 43 4.02 10.15 7.88
N VAL A 44 4.78 9.18 8.39
CA VAL A 44 5.28 8.04 7.63
C VAL A 44 4.85 6.75 8.31
N THR A 45 4.28 5.81 7.56
CA THR A 45 4.06 4.44 8.04
C THR A 45 5.09 3.51 7.42
N VAL A 46 5.64 2.59 8.22
CA VAL A 46 6.61 1.59 7.80
C VAL A 46 6.07 0.21 8.17
N SER A 47 5.73 -0.60 7.18
CA SER A 47 5.14 -1.93 7.40
C SER A 47 6.14 -2.91 7.99
N HIS A 48 7.41 -2.81 7.60
CA HIS A 48 8.53 -3.62 8.08
C HIS A 48 9.88 -2.97 7.78
N GLU A 49 10.97 -3.54 8.31
CA GLU A 49 12.29 -2.88 8.33
C GLU A 49 13.20 -3.23 7.14
N HIS A 50 12.69 -3.76 6.03
CA HIS A 50 13.49 -3.93 4.83
C HIS A 50 13.80 -2.57 4.20
N TRP A 51 14.98 -2.44 3.61
CA TRP A 51 15.54 -1.20 3.06
C TRP A 51 14.68 -0.58 1.94
N ASP A 52 13.88 -1.40 1.29
CA ASP A 52 12.95 -1.02 0.24
C ASP A 52 11.57 -0.53 0.78
N HIS A 53 11.40 -0.47 2.11
CA HIS A 53 10.19 -0.01 2.78
C HIS A 53 10.42 0.98 3.93
N ASN A 54 11.67 1.20 4.38
CA ASN A 54 11.95 1.96 5.59
C ASN A 54 12.88 3.16 5.40
N ALA A 55 13.06 3.65 4.18
CA ALA A 55 13.94 4.77 3.86
C ALA A 55 13.38 6.13 4.33
N VAL A 56 13.01 6.20 5.60
CA VAL A 56 12.38 7.39 6.23
C VAL A 56 13.27 8.62 6.17
N ASP A 57 14.59 8.43 6.24
CA ASP A 57 15.58 9.52 6.20
C ASP A 57 15.59 10.28 4.86
N LEU A 58 15.00 9.70 3.81
CA LEU A 58 14.83 10.35 2.51
C LEU A 58 13.54 11.21 2.44
N VAL A 59 12.64 11.07 3.42
CA VAL A 59 11.37 11.82 3.45
C VAL A 59 11.58 13.15 4.17
N GLY A 60 11.27 14.24 3.49
CA GLY A 60 11.32 15.57 4.06
C GLY A 60 10.15 15.88 5.03
N GLY A 61 10.21 17.05 5.69
CA GLY A 61 9.10 17.56 6.51
C GLY A 61 9.10 17.12 7.98
N ASN A 62 10.07 16.35 8.44
CA ASN A 62 10.19 15.89 9.83
C ASN A 62 8.96 15.11 10.33
N PRO A 63 8.57 14.01 9.67
CA PRO A 63 7.33 13.29 9.92
C PRO A 63 7.29 12.54 11.25
N VAL A 64 6.08 12.33 11.78
CA VAL A 64 5.84 11.30 12.82
C VAL A 64 5.91 9.93 12.19
N VAL A 65 6.88 9.10 12.59
CA VAL A 65 7.10 7.76 12.03
C VAL A 65 6.35 6.70 12.83
N ILE A 66 5.57 5.87 12.16
CA ILE A 66 4.75 4.81 12.75
C ILE A 66 5.20 3.46 12.18
N ARG A 67 5.77 2.60 13.07
CA ARG A 67 6.38 1.30 12.73
C ARG A 67 5.72 0.10 13.44
N LYS A 68 4.77 0.33 14.33
CA LYS A 68 4.26 -0.71 15.24
C LYS A 68 2.74 -0.86 15.14
N GLU A 69 2.30 -2.06 15.47
CA GLU A 69 0.89 -2.39 15.68
C GLU A 69 0.22 -1.51 16.76
N GLY A 70 -1.09 -1.53 16.77
CA GLY A 70 -1.95 -0.78 17.68
C GLY A 70 -2.57 0.45 17.03
N LYS A 71 -3.56 1.00 17.73
CA LYS A 71 -4.33 2.17 17.30
C LYS A 71 -3.77 3.46 17.88
N ARG A 72 -3.62 4.48 17.05
CA ARG A 72 -3.18 5.84 17.46
C ARG A 72 -3.81 6.90 16.59
N SER A 73 -3.88 8.12 17.11
CA SER A 73 -4.32 9.30 16.35
C SER A 73 -3.17 10.28 16.23
N VAL A 74 -2.89 10.71 15.01
CA VAL A 74 -1.85 11.69 14.69
C VAL A 74 -2.44 12.73 13.75
N ARG A 75 -2.38 14.00 14.10
CA ARG A 75 -2.94 15.13 13.31
C ARG A 75 -4.41 14.90 12.88
N GLY A 76 -5.23 14.33 13.76
CA GLY A 76 -6.64 14.05 13.46
C GLY A 76 -6.91 12.77 12.66
N ILE A 77 -5.86 12.10 12.16
CA ILE A 77 -5.98 10.86 11.41
C ILE A 77 -5.81 9.67 12.35
N THR A 78 -6.76 8.74 12.32
CA THR A 78 -6.64 7.47 13.06
C THR A 78 -5.87 6.47 12.22
N ILE A 79 -4.80 5.91 12.79
CA ILE A 79 -3.94 4.92 12.16
C ILE A 79 -3.93 3.66 13.03
N THR A 80 -4.28 2.53 12.45
CA THR A 80 -4.28 1.23 13.13
C THR A 80 -3.31 0.31 12.44
N GLY A 81 -2.27 -0.14 13.15
CA GLY A 81 -1.36 -1.19 12.71
C GLY A 81 -1.86 -2.56 13.15
N ILE A 82 -2.00 -3.50 12.23
CA ILE A 82 -2.42 -4.88 12.45
C ILE A 82 -1.23 -5.81 12.17
N PRO A 83 -0.83 -6.68 13.13
CA PRO A 83 0.30 -7.57 12.94
C PRO A 83 -0.01 -8.66 11.90
N THR A 84 0.89 -8.82 10.96
CA THR A 84 0.91 -9.87 9.94
C THR A 84 2.36 -10.34 9.73
N PHE A 85 2.60 -11.18 8.73
CA PHE A 85 3.92 -11.70 8.40
C PHE A 85 4.23 -11.49 6.91
N HIS A 86 5.51 -11.36 6.62
CA HIS A 86 6.03 -11.23 5.27
C HIS A 86 6.26 -12.59 4.57
N ASP A 87 5.77 -13.66 5.16
CA ASP A 87 5.81 -15.03 4.64
C ASP A 87 4.62 -15.84 5.17
N ASN A 88 4.44 -17.06 4.64
CA ASN A 88 3.40 -17.99 5.09
C ASN A 88 3.83 -18.94 6.22
N GLU A 89 5.06 -18.74 6.74
CA GLU A 89 5.67 -19.55 7.81
C GLU A 89 5.66 -18.83 9.17
N GLY A 90 4.82 -17.82 9.33
CA GLY A 90 4.71 -17.06 10.57
C GLY A 90 5.90 -16.15 10.83
N GLY A 91 6.51 -15.61 9.82
CA GLY A 91 7.63 -14.68 9.88
C GLY A 91 9.00 -15.33 10.02
N LYS A 92 9.11 -16.65 9.80
CA LYS A 92 10.39 -17.35 9.96
C LYS A 92 11.37 -17.07 8.83
N GLU A 93 10.86 -16.77 7.63
CA GLU A 93 11.69 -16.56 6.45
C GLU A 93 12.01 -15.07 6.23
N ARG A 94 10.97 -14.21 6.27
CA ARG A 94 11.08 -12.78 5.92
C ARG A 94 10.67 -11.83 7.04
N GLY A 95 10.21 -12.39 8.18
CA GLY A 95 9.90 -11.60 9.37
C GLY A 95 8.45 -11.10 9.43
N LYS A 96 8.28 -10.08 10.25
CA LYS A 96 6.98 -9.44 10.49
C LYS A 96 6.63 -8.44 9.40
N ASN A 97 5.35 -8.26 9.19
CA ASN A 97 4.76 -7.18 8.42
C ASN A 97 3.64 -6.54 9.24
N THR A 98 3.40 -5.26 9.05
CA THR A 98 2.28 -4.54 9.67
C THR A 98 1.36 -4.03 8.58
N VAL A 99 0.12 -4.47 8.58
CA VAL A 99 -0.94 -3.87 7.76
C VAL A 99 -1.38 -2.58 8.42
N PHE A 100 -1.39 -1.47 7.68
CA PHE A 100 -1.87 -0.19 8.20
C PHE A 100 -3.24 0.17 7.65
N VAL A 101 -4.16 0.49 8.56
CA VAL A 101 -5.48 1.03 8.24
C VAL A 101 -5.53 2.48 8.67
N LEU A 102 -5.88 3.35 7.72
CA LEU A 102 -5.94 4.80 7.87
C LEU A 102 -7.40 5.25 7.74
N ASP A 103 -7.95 5.84 8.80
CA ASP A 103 -9.25 6.52 8.73
C ASP A 103 -9.01 7.99 8.36
N ILE A 104 -9.33 8.38 7.11
CA ILE A 104 -8.97 9.66 6.51
C ILE A 104 -10.09 10.17 5.58
N ASP A 105 -10.53 11.42 5.73
CA ASP A 105 -11.60 12.06 4.95
C ASP A 105 -12.91 11.26 4.94
N GLY A 106 -13.20 10.52 6.02
CA GLY A 106 -14.37 9.64 6.13
C GLY A 106 -14.30 8.36 5.30
N LEU A 107 -13.15 8.06 4.70
CA LEU A 107 -12.81 6.82 3.99
C LEU A 107 -11.84 5.99 4.83
N ARG A 108 -11.87 4.67 4.63
CA ARG A 108 -10.95 3.73 5.27
C ARG A 108 -10.02 3.11 4.23
N LEU A 109 -8.74 3.51 4.27
CA LEU A 109 -7.69 3.04 3.41
C LEU A 109 -6.86 1.97 4.13
N CYS A 110 -6.64 0.83 3.49
CA CYS A 110 -5.81 -0.26 3.99
C CYS A 110 -4.58 -0.42 3.10
N HIS A 111 -3.39 -0.29 3.69
CA HIS A 111 -2.10 -0.59 3.06
C HIS A 111 -1.60 -1.92 3.60
N LEU A 112 -1.47 -2.92 2.74
CA LEU A 112 -1.14 -4.28 3.16
C LEU A 112 0.36 -4.52 3.38
N GLY A 113 1.23 -3.54 3.03
CA GLY A 113 2.67 -3.74 3.07
C GLY A 113 3.09 -4.93 2.22
N ASP A 114 4.07 -5.68 2.68
CA ASP A 114 4.52 -6.91 2.03
C ASP A 114 3.85 -8.14 2.68
N LEU A 115 2.52 -8.14 2.68
CA LEU A 115 1.73 -9.27 3.17
C LEU A 115 2.16 -10.56 2.46
N GLY A 116 2.60 -11.57 3.24
CA GLY A 116 3.13 -12.83 2.73
C GLY A 116 2.21 -14.04 2.94
N HIS A 117 0.97 -13.84 3.42
CA HIS A 117 0.00 -14.91 3.68
C HIS A 117 -1.44 -14.42 3.56
N LYS A 118 -2.39 -15.36 3.45
CA LYS A 118 -3.82 -15.04 3.51
C LYS A 118 -4.20 -14.52 4.90
N LEU A 119 -5.05 -13.50 4.95
CA LEU A 119 -5.55 -12.96 6.21
C LEU A 119 -6.43 -13.98 6.94
N ASN A 120 -6.19 -14.17 8.23
CA ASN A 120 -7.06 -14.98 9.08
C ASN A 120 -8.28 -14.16 9.55
N LYS A 121 -9.26 -14.84 10.19
CA LYS A 121 -10.50 -14.22 10.64
C LYS A 121 -10.30 -13.08 11.64
N GLU A 122 -9.31 -13.20 12.52
CA GLU A 122 -8.99 -12.17 13.50
C GLU A 122 -8.41 -10.94 12.83
N GLN A 123 -7.48 -11.12 11.90
CA GLN A 123 -6.90 -10.01 11.12
C GLN A 123 -7.96 -9.29 10.28
N ILE A 124 -8.86 -10.03 9.62
CA ILE A 124 -9.98 -9.45 8.87
C ILE A 124 -10.89 -8.63 9.79
N LEU A 125 -11.19 -9.14 10.98
CA LEU A 125 -12.02 -8.43 11.97
C LEU A 125 -11.34 -7.15 12.47
N LEU A 126 -10.03 -7.17 12.74
CA LEU A 126 -9.25 -6.02 13.16
C LEU A 126 -9.12 -4.96 12.05
N ILE A 127 -8.93 -5.39 10.80
CA ILE A 127 -8.94 -4.49 9.63
C ILE A 127 -10.32 -3.87 9.45
N GLY A 128 -11.39 -4.65 9.60
CA GLY A 128 -12.76 -4.19 9.47
C GLY A 128 -13.15 -3.81 8.04
N LYS A 129 -14.13 -2.91 7.89
CA LYS A 129 -14.55 -2.42 6.58
C LYS A 129 -13.41 -1.65 5.91
N VAL A 130 -13.17 -1.90 4.62
CA VAL A 130 -12.17 -1.20 3.81
C VAL A 130 -12.86 -0.53 2.62
N ASP A 131 -12.59 0.74 2.38
CA ASP A 131 -13.06 1.43 1.18
C ASP A 131 -12.00 1.36 0.06
N ILE A 132 -10.71 1.48 0.42
CA ILE A 132 -9.58 1.45 -0.52
C ILE A 132 -8.52 0.48 -0.01
N CYS A 133 -8.07 -0.44 -0.86
CA CYS A 133 -7.02 -1.41 -0.55
C CYS A 133 -5.81 -1.22 -1.47
N LEU A 134 -4.64 -0.94 -0.87
CA LEU A 134 -3.35 -0.94 -1.53
C LEU A 134 -2.73 -2.32 -1.29
N ILE A 135 -2.58 -3.12 -2.36
CA ILE A 135 -2.28 -4.56 -2.27
C ILE A 135 -1.07 -4.97 -3.12
N PRO A 136 -0.12 -5.73 -2.55
CA PRO A 136 0.97 -6.30 -3.33
C PRO A 136 0.44 -7.39 -4.25
N VAL A 137 0.90 -7.39 -5.52
CA VAL A 137 0.42 -8.33 -6.54
C VAL A 137 1.54 -8.99 -7.35
N GLY A 138 2.81 -8.69 -7.03
CA GLY A 138 3.96 -9.21 -7.75
C GLY A 138 4.35 -10.65 -7.40
N GLY A 139 3.85 -11.19 -6.31
CA GLY A 139 4.25 -12.52 -5.82
C GLY A 139 5.73 -12.59 -5.45
N TYR A 140 6.30 -13.79 -5.43
CA TYR A 140 7.68 -14.15 -5.08
C TYR A 140 8.07 -13.79 -3.63
N PHE A 141 8.01 -12.53 -3.25
CA PHE A 141 8.27 -12.05 -1.88
C PHE A 141 6.98 -11.90 -1.05
N THR A 142 5.85 -11.68 -1.71
CA THR A 142 4.55 -11.38 -1.11
C THR A 142 3.52 -12.42 -1.54
N ILE A 143 2.26 -12.24 -1.13
CA ILE A 143 1.15 -13.06 -1.62
C ILE A 143 1.14 -13.13 -3.15
N ASP A 144 0.80 -14.28 -3.69
CA ASP A 144 0.66 -14.47 -5.13
C ASP A 144 -0.66 -13.85 -5.67
N VAL A 145 -0.85 -13.90 -6.98
CA VAL A 145 -2.04 -13.35 -7.66
C VAL A 145 -3.34 -13.99 -7.15
N LYS A 146 -3.34 -15.30 -6.88
CA LYS A 146 -4.53 -16.00 -6.39
C LYS A 146 -4.85 -15.58 -4.97
N GLU A 147 -3.85 -15.56 -4.10
CA GLU A 147 -3.99 -15.12 -2.72
C GLU A 147 -4.39 -13.63 -2.63
N ALA A 148 -3.84 -12.77 -3.48
CA ALA A 148 -4.25 -11.37 -3.56
C ALA A 148 -5.74 -11.22 -3.89
N LYS A 149 -6.26 -12.00 -4.84
CA LYS A 149 -7.71 -12.02 -5.14
C LYS A 149 -8.54 -12.52 -3.95
N GLU A 150 -8.11 -13.55 -3.25
CA GLU A 150 -8.80 -14.07 -2.06
C GLU A 150 -8.80 -13.03 -0.90
N VAL A 151 -7.71 -12.29 -0.72
CA VAL A 151 -7.64 -11.18 0.26
C VAL A 151 -8.61 -10.07 -0.11
N ILE A 152 -8.69 -9.67 -1.39
CA ILE A 152 -9.65 -8.69 -1.89
C ILE A 152 -11.09 -9.15 -1.65
N GLU A 153 -11.42 -10.41 -1.90
CA GLU A 153 -12.76 -10.95 -1.61
C GLU A 153 -13.07 -10.88 -0.12
N SER A 154 -12.11 -11.20 0.74
CA SER A 154 -12.29 -11.19 2.19
C SER A 154 -12.48 -9.78 2.77
N LEU A 155 -11.76 -8.79 2.25
CA LEU A 155 -11.84 -7.38 2.70
C LEU A 155 -12.95 -6.59 2.00
N ASN A 156 -13.37 -7.04 0.82
CA ASN A 156 -14.41 -6.46 -0.02
C ASN A 156 -14.31 -4.92 -0.20
N PRO A 157 -13.15 -4.36 -0.59
CA PRO A 157 -12.99 -2.93 -0.81
C PRO A 157 -13.75 -2.44 -2.04
N LYS A 158 -14.06 -1.15 -2.08
CA LYS A 158 -14.64 -0.49 -3.27
C LYS A 158 -13.58 -0.16 -4.32
N VAL A 159 -12.40 0.20 -3.88
CA VAL A 159 -11.27 0.53 -4.74
C VAL A 159 -10.09 -0.36 -4.38
N VAL A 160 -9.47 -0.97 -5.39
CA VAL A 160 -8.23 -1.75 -5.26
C VAL A 160 -7.14 -1.06 -6.07
N ILE A 161 -6.01 -0.77 -5.45
CA ILE A 161 -4.83 -0.22 -6.12
C ILE A 161 -3.69 -1.24 -5.97
N PRO A 162 -3.29 -1.91 -7.06
CA PRO A 162 -2.17 -2.85 -7.02
C PRO A 162 -0.84 -2.10 -6.82
N MET A 163 0.05 -2.70 -6.05
CA MET A 163 1.41 -2.24 -5.78
C MET A 163 2.38 -3.42 -5.79
N HIS A 164 3.67 -3.17 -5.56
CA HIS A 164 4.73 -4.19 -5.46
C HIS A 164 4.69 -5.19 -6.62
N PHE A 165 4.69 -4.67 -7.85
CA PHE A 165 4.71 -5.46 -9.08
C PHE A 165 5.84 -4.99 -10.00
N LYS A 166 6.26 -5.85 -10.93
CA LYS A 166 7.33 -5.56 -11.89
C LYS A 166 7.02 -4.35 -12.75
N THR A 167 7.95 -3.41 -12.76
CA THR A 167 8.00 -2.25 -13.66
C THR A 167 9.38 -2.18 -14.32
N SER A 168 9.58 -1.25 -15.25
CA SER A 168 10.90 -0.98 -15.83
C SER A 168 11.93 -0.48 -14.81
N SER A 169 11.46 0.07 -13.69
CA SER A 169 12.31 0.61 -12.62
C SER A 169 12.60 -0.39 -11.48
N LEU A 170 12.33 -1.69 -11.68
CA LEU A 170 12.60 -2.75 -10.70
C LEU A 170 13.30 -3.94 -11.35
N ASP A 171 14.41 -4.40 -10.76
CA ASP A 171 15.10 -5.63 -11.20
C ASP A 171 14.56 -6.89 -10.50
N PHE A 172 13.66 -6.76 -9.56
CA PHE A 172 13.12 -7.88 -8.78
C PHE A 172 12.46 -8.93 -9.66
N PRO A 173 12.59 -10.25 -9.33
CA PRO A 173 11.99 -11.35 -10.06
C PRO A 173 10.51 -11.54 -9.73
N ILE A 174 9.75 -10.47 -9.74
CA ILE A 174 8.32 -10.42 -9.42
C ILE A 174 7.47 -10.29 -10.69
N ALA A 175 6.21 -10.70 -10.63
CA ALA A 175 5.28 -10.60 -11.75
C ALA A 175 4.84 -9.15 -12.02
N GLY A 176 4.47 -8.88 -13.28
CA GLY A 176 3.84 -7.62 -13.66
C GLY A 176 2.37 -7.53 -13.24
N VAL A 177 1.82 -6.34 -13.26
CA VAL A 177 0.41 -6.11 -12.90
C VAL A 177 -0.57 -6.85 -13.80
N GLU A 178 -0.19 -7.16 -15.05
CA GLU A 178 -1.05 -7.83 -16.04
C GLU A 178 -1.51 -9.21 -15.58
N ASP A 179 -0.68 -9.95 -14.85
CA ASP A 179 -1.06 -11.26 -14.33
C ASP A 179 -2.17 -11.17 -13.29
N PHE A 180 -2.12 -10.16 -12.44
CA PHE A 180 -3.18 -9.87 -11.47
C PHE A 180 -4.49 -9.46 -12.14
N LEU A 181 -4.43 -8.67 -13.22
CA LEU A 181 -5.61 -8.13 -13.90
C LEU A 181 -6.40 -9.17 -14.71
N LYS A 182 -5.81 -10.34 -15.01
CA LYS A 182 -6.51 -11.41 -15.74
C LYS A 182 -7.81 -11.81 -15.05
N GLY A 183 -8.93 -11.71 -15.79
CA GLY A 183 -10.27 -12.06 -15.31
C GLY A 183 -10.92 -11.01 -14.40
N ILE A 184 -10.35 -9.81 -14.27
CA ILE A 184 -10.99 -8.68 -13.59
C ILE A 184 -11.67 -7.80 -14.65
N GLU A 185 -12.99 -7.65 -14.54
CA GLU A 185 -13.78 -6.92 -15.55
C GLU A 185 -13.65 -5.40 -15.41
N ARG A 186 -13.62 -4.89 -14.17
CA ARG A 186 -13.63 -3.44 -13.88
C ARG A 186 -12.22 -2.94 -13.54
N VAL A 187 -11.46 -2.67 -14.59
CA VAL A 187 -10.09 -2.12 -14.49
C VAL A 187 -10.04 -0.75 -15.13
N LYS A 188 -9.53 0.22 -14.39
CA LYS A 188 -9.29 1.57 -14.87
C LYS A 188 -7.80 1.91 -14.79
N ARG A 189 -7.17 2.09 -15.96
CA ARG A 189 -5.77 2.53 -16.05
C ARG A 189 -5.76 4.04 -16.23
N LEU A 190 -5.28 4.76 -15.22
CA LEU A 190 -5.34 6.24 -15.26
C LEU A 190 -4.26 6.85 -16.14
N GLY A 191 -3.16 6.14 -16.40
CA GLY A 191 -2.04 6.72 -17.15
C GLY A 191 -1.27 7.80 -16.37
N SER A 192 -1.71 8.15 -15.17
CA SER A 192 -1.10 9.08 -14.21
C SER A 192 -0.69 8.36 -12.93
N ALA A 193 0.08 9.06 -12.09
CA ALA A 193 0.45 8.57 -10.77
C ALA A 193 -0.60 8.89 -9.69
N GLU A 194 -1.61 9.68 -10.00
CA GLU A 194 -2.52 10.27 -9.02
C GLU A 194 -3.96 9.79 -9.24
N TYR A 195 -4.63 9.52 -8.12
CA TYR A 195 -6.05 9.19 -8.05
C TYR A 195 -6.71 10.02 -6.94
N GLU A 196 -7.73 10.77 -7.30
CA GLU A 196 -8.55 11.52 -6.35
C GLU A 196 -9.85 10.78 -6.06
N ILE A 197 -10.21 10.71 -4.78
CA ILE A 197 -11.44 10.09 -4.33
C ILE A 197 -12.07 10.90 -3.19
N GLU A 198 -13.39 11.02 -3.26
CA GLU A 198 -14.25 11.56 -2.21
C GLU A 198 -15.21 10.47 -1.74
N LYS A 199 -15.58 10.50 -0.46
CA LYS A 199 -16.47 9.48 0.13
C LYS A 199 -17.75 9.30 -0.65
N ASP A 200 -18.40 10.40 -1.02
CA ASP A 200 -19.69 10.39 -1.70
C ASP A 200 -19.58 10.06 -3.21
N LYS A 201 -18.36 10.00 -3.74
CA LYS A 201 -18.04 9.65 -5.13
C LYS A 201 -17.36 8.28 -5.27
N SER A 202 -17.39 7.47 -4.22
CA SER A 202 -16.89 6.09 -4.28
C SER A 202 -17.64 5.28 -5.32
N PRO A 203 -16.96 4.40 -6.09
CA PRO A 203 -17.61 3.59 -7.11
C PRO A 203 -18.69 2.70 -6.49
N PRO A 204 -19.84 2.48 -7.18
CA PRO A 204 -20.92 1.66 -6.66
C PRO A 204 -20.53 0.19 -6.53
N GLU A 205 -19.64 -0.27 -7.41
CA GLU A 205 -19.06 -1.62 -7.42
C GLU A 205 -17.56 -1.55 -7.35
N ARG A 206 -16.92 -2.68 -6.97
CA ARG A 206 -15.44 -2.77 -6.88
C ARG A 206 -14.79 -2.41 -8.21
N GLU A 207 -13.77 -1.55 -8.15
CA GLU A 207 -12.98 -1.13 -9.29
C GLU A 207 -11.48 -1.25 -8.98
N VAL A 208 -10.72 -1.80 -9.92
CA VAL A 208 -9.25 -1.82 -9.84
C VAL A 208 -8.70 -0.60 -10.54
N ILE A 209 -7.95 0.23 -9.82
CA ILE A 209 -7.31 1.43 -10.34
C ILE A 209 -5.81 1.17 -10.50
N VAL A 210 -5.33 1.16 -11.73
CA VAL A 210 -3.90 1.00 -12.01
C VAL A 210 -3.26 2.37 -12.23
N LEU A 211 -2.31 2.70 -11.37
CA LEU A 211 -1.53 3.93 -11.42
C LEU A 211 -0.16 3.69 -12.06
N LYS A 212 0.43 4.73 -12.65
CA LYS A 212 1.83 4.74 -13.03
C LYS A 212 2.67 5.22 -11.85
N PRO A 213 3.86 4.65 -11.60
CA PRO A 213 4.76 5.22 -10.60
C PRO A 213 5.15 6.65 -10.95
N ALA A 214 5.04 7.58 -10.00
CA ALA A 214 5.43 8.98 -10.19
C ALA A 214 6.95 9.16 -10.35
N LYS A 215 7.71 8.22 -9.80
CA LYS A 215 9.17 8.26 -9.71
C LYS A 215 9.86 7.31 -10.70
N SER A 216 9.15 6.85 -11.76
CA SER A 216 9.79 6.08 -12.82
C SER A 216 10.85 6.92 -13.55
N SER A 217 12.01 6.34 -13.76
CA SER A 217 13.10 6.86 -14.61
C SER A 217 12.76 6.69 -16.08
#